data_ea3d3ee2134ca5ac842ef037e4becf3f
#
_entry.id   ea3d3ee2134ca5ac842ef037e4becf3f
#
_cell.length_a   1.000
_cell.length_b   1.000
_cell.length_c   1.000
_cell.angle_alpha   90.00
_cell.angle_beta   90.00
_cell.angle_gamma   90.00
#
_symmetry.space_group_name_H-M   'P 1'
#
loop_
_entity.id
_entity.type
_entity.pdbx_description
1 polymer ?
#
loop_
_entity_poly.entity_id
_entity_poly.type
_entity_poly.pdbx_seq_one_letter_code
_entity_poly.pdbx_strand_id
1 'polypeptide(L)'
;MIKLHSSSSSSSSSMLFLHKRPSYRYPALLKRKKKGVGKTITQTKARELEGSKYDEQKRKRLNHMPWLYDIEKHKTFAKQWQKEWQQKLMELETIEFIGEDTFIADVNMNVFAERGRAIIFNNNCRIAANVYLHGPIEVGENVSINQHCHMEGPIRIGADTRIGPSTSIFAFNHNFDDSETPIRLQKVKKEGVRIGENVWIGANVSIVDGVTIGAHSVVGIASVVTKNIPDNEVWAGNPCKKIGERKRQKK
;
A
#
# COMPACT_ATOMS: atom_id res chain seq x y z
N MET A 1 21.48 -29.72 -44.13
CA MET A 1 20.84 -31.03 -44.20
C MET A 1 21.04 -31.70 -42.84
N ILE A 2 20.01 -31.74 -42.01
CA ILE A 2 19.69 -32.81 -41.06
C ILE A 2 18.28 -32.45 -40.55
N LYS A 3 17.33 -33.23 -40.99
CA LYS A 3 15.96 -33.31 -40.48
C LYS A 3 15.98 -34.01 -39.15
N LEU A 4 15.22 -33.58 -38.18
CA LEU A 4 14.70 -34.44 -37.14
C LEU A 4 13.20 -34.25 -37.01
N HIS A 5 12.55 -35.39 -37.13
CA HIS A 5 11.13 -35.63 -37.12
C HIS A 5 10.47 -35.44 -35.73
N SER A 6 9.31 -34.98 -35.78
CA SER A 6 8.07 -35.16 -35.03
C SER A 6 7.91 -36.45 -34.22
N SER A 7 7.26 -36.34 -33.12
CA SER A 7 6.07 -37.11 -32.67
C SER A 7 5.85 -36.79 -31.19
N SER A 8 4.75 -36.30 -30.87
CA SER A 8 3.41 -36.80 -30.64
C SER A 8 3.07 -36.93 -29.16
N SER A 9 2.02 -36.23 -28.81
CA SER A 9 0.86 -36.65 -28.05
C SER A 9 0.90 -36.79 -26.53
N SER A 10 -0.09 -36.17 -26.01
CA SER A 10 -1.00 -36.59 -24.93
C SER A 10 -0.57 -36.13 -23.54
N SER A 11 -1.38 -35.54 -22.85
CA SER A 11 -2.65 -35.70 -22.24
C SER A 11 -2.82 -34.67 -21.14
N SER A 12 -3.90 -33.99 -21.25
CA SER A 12 -4.50 -33.18 -20.20
C SER A 12 -4.72 -33.98 -18.93
N SER A 13 -4.21 -33.51 -17.82
CA SER A 13 -4.70 -33.86 -16.49
C SER A 13 -4.95 -32.56 -15.74
N SER A 14 -6.21 -32.18 -15.75
CA SER A 14 -6.80 -31.16 -14.90
C SER A 14 -6.77 -31.64 -13.45
N MET A 15 -5.80 -31.20 -12.66
CA MET A 15 -5.86 -31.34 -11.22
C MET A 15 -6.60 -30.14 -10.64
N LEU A 16 -7.87 -30.36 -10.31
CA LEU A 16 -8.65 -29.49 -9.42
C LEU A 16 -8.05 -29.57 -8.02
N PHE A 17 -7.27 -28.57 -7.62
CA PHE A 17 -6.93 -28.37 -6.22
C PHE A 17 -8.04 -27.58 -5.53
N LEU A 18 -8.99 -28.31 -4.94
CA LEU A 18 -9.87 -27.81 -3.90
C LEU A 18 -9.05 -27.51 -2.64
N HIS A 19 -8.58 -26.29 -2.50
CA HIS A 19 -7.95 -25.84 -1.24
C HIS A 19 -9.04 -25.56 -0.20
N LYS A 20 -9.26 -26.55 0.70
CA LYS A 20 -9.88 -26.31 2.00
C LYS A 20 -9.04 -25.28 2.75
N ARG A 21 -9.65 -24.16 3.16
CA ARG A 21 -8.99 -23.16 4.01
C ARG A 21 -8.57 -23.82 5.33
N PRO A 22 -7.30 -23.74 5.74
CA PRO A 22 -6.90 -24.19 7.06
C PRO A 22 -7.50 -23.23 8.10
N SER A 23 -8.26 -23.78 9.04
CA SER A 23 -8.69 -23.06 10.23
C SER A 23 -7.47 -22.86 11.13
N TYR A 24 -6.87 -21.68 11.09
CA TYR A 24 -5.83 -21.31 12.03
C TYR A 24 -6.44 -21.19 13.45
N ARG A 25 -6.31 -22.24 14.26
CA ARG A 25 -6.47 -22.15 15.71
C ARG A 25 -5.19 -21.56 16.27
N TYR A 26 -5.27 -20.36 16.86
CA TYR A 26 -4.20 -19.80 17.66
C TYR A 26 -3.89 -20.74 18.82
N PRO A 27 -2.62 -21.11 19.07
CA PRO A 27 -2.28 -21.90 20.24
C PRO A 27 -2.59 -21.12 21.50
N ALA A 28 -3.27 -21.78 22.42
CA ALA A 28 -3.55 -21.23 23.75
C ALA A 28 -2.24 -20.82 24.44
N LEU A 29 -2.17 -19.57 24.89
CA LEU A 29 -1.06 -19.04 25.65
C LEU A 29 -0.80 -19.89 26.89
N LEU A 30 0.30 -20.61 26.91
CA LEU A 30 0.82 -21.35 28.04
C LEU A 30 0.97 -20.42 29.24
N LYS A 31 0.19 -20.70 30.30
CA LYS A 31 0.31 -20.03 31.59
C LYS A 31 1.69 -20.32 32.21
N ARG A 32 2.63 -19.40 32.08
CA ARG A 32 3.89 -19.43 32.82
C ARG A 32 3.61 -19.09 34.29
N LYS A 33 3.79 -20.06 35.21
CA LYS A 33 3.83 -19.83 36.65
C LYS A 33 5.01 -18.90 36.98
N LYS A 34 4.72 -17.68 37.43
CA LYS A 34 5.73 -16.78 38.00
C LYS A 34 6.03 -17.22 39.43
N LYS A 35 7.30 -17.56 39.72
CA LYS A 35 7.84 -17.58 41.08
C LYS A 35 8.06 -16.13 41.54
N GLY A 36 7.55 -15.80 42.71
CA GLY A 36 7.52 -14.45 43.23
C GLY A 36 8.86 -14.00 43.84
N VAL A 37 9.10 -12.69 43.72
CA VAL A 37 9.79 -11.83 44.69
C VAL A 37 9.01 -10.54 44.78
N GLY A 38 8.60 -10.19 45.99
CA GLY A 38 7.61 -9.16 46.25
C GLY A 38 8.06 -7.72 45.99
N LYS A 39 7.17 -7.00 45.35
CA LYS A 39 6.80 -5.61 45.64
C LYS A 39 5.32 -5.51 45.34
N THR A 40 4.52 -5.22 46.35
CA THR A 40 3.08 -5.02 46.22
C THR A 40 2.82 -3.79 45.39
N ILE A 41 2.72 -3.97 44.08
CA ILE A 41 2.11 -2.96 43.19
C ILE A 41 0.62 -3.05 43.45
N THR A 42 0.00 -1.97 43.88
CA THR A 42 -1.45 -1.94 44.12
C THR A 42 -2.16 -2.43 42.83
N GLN A 43 -3.19 -3.23 42.99
CA GLN A 43 -3.93 -3.85 41.86
C GLN A 43 -4.40 -2.83 40.83
N THR A 44 -4.67 -1.60 41.24
CA THR A 44 -5.02 -0.48 40.38
C THR A 44 -3.87 -0.11 39.42
N LYS A 45 -2.65 0.03 39.97
CA LYS A 45 -1.45 0.39 39.17
C LYS A 45 -1.03 -0.74 38.23
N ALA A 46 -1.25 -1.98 38.58
CA ALA A 46 -1.03 -3.13 37.69
C ALA A 46 -2.04 -3.18 36.55
N ARG A 47 -3.32 -2.85 36.79
CA ARG A 47 -4.36 -2.76 35.77
C ARG A 47 -4.12 -1.59 34.81
N GLU A 48 -3.69 -0.44 35.31
CA GLU A 48 -3.32 0.72 34.48
C GLU A 48 -2.12 0.43 33.58
N LEU A 49 -1.09 -0.26 34.09
CA LEU A 49 0.09 -0.67 33.30
C LEU A 49 -0.24 -1.76 32.28
N GLU A 50 -1.15 -2.68 32.60
CA GLU A 50 -1.64 -3.67 31.65
C GLU A 50 -2.50 -3.02 30.55
N GLY A 51 -3.34 -2.04 30.90
CA GLY A 51 -4.13 -1.25 29.96
C GLY A 51 -3.24 -0.51 28.97
N SER A 52 -2.22 0.19 29.45
CA SER A 52 -1.31 0.98 28.61
C SER A 52 -0.50 0.12 27.62
N LYS A 53 -0.05 -1.07 28.03
CA LYS A 53 0.62 -2.04 27.14
C LYS A 53 -0.31 -2.63 26.11
N TYR A 54 -1.54 -2.90 26.47
CA TYR A 54 -2.57 -3.40 25.55
C TYR A 54 -2.91 -2.35 24.50
N ASP A 55 -3.04 -1.10 24.90
CA ASP A 55 -3.34 0.01 23.98
C ASP A 55 -2.18 0.29 23.03
N GLU A 56 -0.93 0.20 23.49
CA GLU A 56 0.25 0.30 22.64
C GLU A 56 0.28 -0.82 21.57
N GLN A 57 -0.01 -2.06 21.95
CA GLN A 57 -0.08 -3.17 21.00
C GLN A 57 -1.22 -2.99 20.00
N LYS A 58 -2.35 -2.47 20.43
CA LYS A 58 -3.50 -2.18 19.58
C LYS A 58 -3.19 -1.09 18.56
N ARG A 59 -2.52 -0.01 19.00
CA ARG A 59 -2.02 1.07 18.13
C ARG A 59 -1.02 0.56 17.11
N LYS A 60 -0.03 -0.26 17.52
CA LYS A 60 0.91 -0.92 16.60
C LYS A 60 0.18 -1.73 15.53
N ARG A 61 -0.81 -2.52 15.91
CA ARG A 61 -1.59 -3.31 14.94
C ARG A 61 -2.30 -2.42 13.93
N LEU A 62 -2.96 -1.35 14.36
CA LEU A 62 -3.64 -0.43 13.46
C LEU A 62 -2.68 0.23 12.47
N ASN A 63 -1.50 0.66 12.91
CA ASN A 63 -0.49 1.26 12.04
C ASN A 63 -0.02 0.34 10.92
N HIS A 64 0.05 -0.98 11.16
CA HIS A 64 0.48 -1.96 10.16
C HIS A 64 -0.69 -2.62 9.43
N MET A 65 -1.88 -2.57 10.00
CA MET A 65 -3.10 -3.21 9.50
C MET A 65 -4.24 -2.17 9.45
N PRO A 66 -4.12 -1.12 8.62
CA PRO A 66 -5.03 0.03 8.64
C PRO A 66 -6.48 -0.33 8.32
N TRP A 67 -6.73 -1.43 7.60
CA TRP A 67 -8.08 -1.95 7.37
C TRP A 67 -8.84 -2.36 8.64
N LEU A 68 -8.14 -2.57 9.77
CA LEU A 68 -8.80 -2.79 11.06
C LEU A 68 -9.59 -1.56 11.52
N TYR A 69 -9.26 -0.38 10.99
CA TYR A 69 -10.00 0.85 11.28
C TYR A 69 -11.44 0.81 10.75
N ASP A 70 -11.75 -0.04 9.77
CA ASP A 70 -13.12 -0.25 9.29
C ASP A 70 -14.02 -0.93 10.33
N ILE A 71 -13.44 -1.48 11.39
CA ILE A 71 -14.17 -2.11 12.50
C ILE A 71 -14.42 -1.05 13.58
N GLU A 72 -15.69 -0.77 13.92
CA GLU A 72 -16.12 0.31 14.82
C GLU A 72 -15.35 0.38 16.14
N LYS A 73 -15.11 -0.74 16.81
CA LYS A 73 -14.32 -0.77 18.06
C LYS A 73 -12.89 -0.27 17.92
N HIS A 74 -12.28 -0.44 16.74
CA HIS A 74 -10.92 0.06 16.46
C HIS A 74 -10.97 1.53 16.06
N LYS A 75 -11.98 1.95 15.33
CA LYS A 75 -12.24 3.33 14.97
C LYS A 75 -12.46 4.17 16.22
N THR A 76 -13.35 3.75 17.11
CA THR A 76 -13.59 4.41 18.40
C THR A 76 -12.30 4.51 19.24
N PHE A 77 -11.52 3.45 19.31
CA PHE A 77 -10.23 3.46 20.01
C PHE A 77 -9.24 4.47 19.43
N ALA A 78 -9.18 4.59 18.11
CA ALA A 78 -8.21 5.44 17.44
C ALA A 78 -8.64 6.91 17.30
N LYS A 79 -9.91 7.22 17.48
CA LYS A 79 -10.53 8.52 17.16
C LYS A 79 -9.75 9.72 17.71
N GLN A 80 -9.38 9.68 18.99
CA GLN A 80 -8.72 10.81 19.63
C GLN A 80 -7.30 11.03 19.10
N TRP A 81 -6.48 10.00 19.08
CA TRP A 81 -5.10 10.13 18.64
C TRP A 81 -4.97 10.34 17.12
N GLN A 82 -5.90 9.84 16.31
CA GLN A 82 -5.97 10.17 14.87
C GLN A 82 -6.27 11.65 14.65
N LYS A 83 -7.20 12.21 15.40
CA LYS A 83 -7.51 13.65 15.33
C LYS A 83 -6.27 14.50 15.65
N GLU A 84 -5.58 14.21 16.75
CA GLU A 84 -4.37 14.93 17.15
C GLU A 84 -3.23 14.76 16.15
N TRP A 85 -3.08 13.56 15.61
CA TRP A 85 -2.04 13.25 14.62
C TRP A 85 -2.30 13.94 13.28
N GLN A 86 -3.50 13.87 12.76
CA GLN A 86 -3.88 14.52 11.51
C GLN A 86 -3.77 16.05 11.61
N GLN A 87 -4.12 16.63 12.75
CA GLN A 87 -3.90 18.05 12.98
C GLN A 87 -2.40 18.42 12.86
N LYS A 88 -1.52 17.68 13.49
CA LYS A 88 -0.07 17.89 13.36
C LYS A 88 0.44 17.75 11.92
N LEU A 89 -0.10 16.81 11.16
CA LEU A 89 0.24 16.65 9.75
C LEU A 89 -0.19 17.86 8.91
N MET A 90 -1.36 18.42 9.20
CA MET A 90 -1.85 19.62 8.52
C MET A 90 -1.02 20.87 8.87
N GLU A 91 -0.49 20.95 10.08
CA GLU A 91 0.40 22.05 10.51
C GLU A 91 1.75 22.07 9.76
N LEU A 92 2.15 20.95 9.14
CA LEU A 92 3.38 20.88 8.33
C LEU A 92 3.27 21.54 6.96
N GLU A 93 2.09 22.05 6.58
CA GLU A 93 1.81 22.68 5.28
C GLU A 93 2.16 21.80 4.03
N THR A 94 2.44 20.53 4.25
CA THR A 94 2.76 19.56 3.18
C THR A 94 1.52 18.77 2.74
N ILE A 95 0.51 18.72 3.60
CA ILE A 95 -0.78 18.10 3.32
C ILE A 95 -1.83 19.21 3.24
N GLU A 96 -2.52 19.27 2.11
CA GLU A 96 -3.56 20.27 1.87
C GLU A 96 -4.92 19.84 2.43
N PHE A 97 -5.21 18.54 2.36
CA PHE A 97 -6.49 18.01 2.77
C PHE A 97 -6.42 16.59 3.28
N ILE A 98 -7.14 16.31 4.36
CA ILE A 98 -7.40 14.97 4.88
C ILE A 98 -8.90 14.82 5.05
N GLY A 99 -9.50 13.92 4.26
CA GLY A 99 -10.92 13.64 4.25
C GLY A 99 -11.41 12.90 5.49
N GLU A 100 -12.73 12.89 5.65
CA GLU A 100 -13.40 12.20 6.75
C GLU A 100 -13.09 10.70 6.75
N ASP A 101 -13.15 10.09 7.93
CA ASP A 101 -12.91 8.67 8.14
C ASP A 101 -11.57 8.13 7.62
N THR A 102 -10.64 9.03 7.33
CA THR A 102 -9.30 8.65 6.87
C THR A 102 -8.42 8.24 8.04
N PHE A 103 -7.70 7.12 7.90
CA PHE A 103 -6.71 6.64 8.84
C PHE A 103 -5.31 6.82 8.26
N ILE A 104 -4.44 7.50 8.99
CA ILE A 104 -3.03 7.66 8.65
C ILE A 104 -2.18 7.15 9.80
N ALA A 105 -1.35 6.15 9.54
CA ALA A 105 -0.43 5.62 10.54
C ALA A 105 0.51 6.71 11.05
N ASP A 106 0.84 6.67 12.33
CA ASP A 106 1.71 7.65 12.99
C ASP A 106 3.14 7.14 13.22
N VAL A 107 3.50 6.02 12.59
CA VAL A 107 4.81 5.40 12.70
C VAL A 107 5.57 5.52 11.38
N ASN A 108 6.71 6.21 11.44
CA ASN A 108 7.65 6.38 10.31
C ASN A 108 6.96 6.85 9.01
N MET A 109 5.99 7.77 9.16
CA MET A 109 5.43 8.48 8.01
C MET A 109 6.40 9.59 7.59
N ASN A 110 6.83 9.53 6.35
CA ASN A 110 7.63 10.58 5.75
C ASN A 110 6.79 11.26 4.65
N VAL A 111 6.39 12.48 4.91
CA VAL A 111 5.51 13.26 4.03
C VAL A 111 6.23 14.54 3.66
N PHE A 112 6.51 14.71 2.38
CA PHE A 112 7.18 15.88 1.84
C PHE A 112 6.39 16.42 0.65
N ALA A 113 6.34 17.73 0.52
CA ALA A 113 5.84 18.40 -0.68
C ALA A 113 6.67 19.63 -0.97
N GLU A 114 6.91 19.91 -2.24
CA GLU A 114 7.45 21.19 -2.65
C GLU A 114 6.40 22.29 -2.39
N ARG A 115 6.82 23.50 -2.07
CA ARG A 115 5.92 24.62 -1.80
C ARG A 115 4.90 24.81 -2.94
N GLY A 116 3.60 24.79 -2.61
CA GLY A 116 2.51 24.88 -3.58
C GLY A 116 2.21 23.57 -4.34
N ARG A 117 2.73 22.41 -3.86
CA ARG A 117 2.49 21.08 -4.44
C ARG A 117 2.12 20.10 -3.35
N ALA A 118 0.91 20.21 -2.86
CA ALA A 118 0.42 19.51 -1.69
C ALA A 118 0.07 18.04 -1.93
N ILE A 119 -0.07 17.31 -0.83
CA ILE A 119 -0.65 15.97 -0.79
C ILE A 119 -2.10 16.08 -0.32
N ILE A 120 -2.98 15.39 -1.02
CA ILE A 120 -4.41 15.35 -0.75
C ILE A 120 -4.82 13.90 -0.48
N PHE A 121 -5.46 13.65 0.67
CA PHE A 121 -6.13 12.39 0.97
C PHE A 121 -7.64 12.61 1.01
N ASN A 122 -8.38 12.02 0.10
CA ASN A 122 -9.83 12.06 0.14
C ASN A 122 -10.40 11.14 1.25
N ASN A 123 -11.73 11.03 1.32
CA ASN A 123 -12.41 10.34 2.41
C ASN A 123 -12.07 8.83 2.45
N ASN A 124 -12.19 8.24 3.62
CA ASN A 124 -12.06 6.80 3.84
C ASN A 124 -10.72 6.18 3.42
N CYS A 125 -9.64 6.96 3.34
CA CYS A 125 -8.33 6.43 3.02
C CYS A 125 -7.72 5.65 4.19
N ARG A 126 -6.88 4.67 3.87
CA ARG A 126 -6.16 3.83 4.84
C ARG A 126 -4.68 3.81 4.50
N ILE A 127 -3.89 4.60 5.21
CA ILE A 127 -2.44 4.76 4.97
C ILE A 127 -1.67 4.04 6.08
N ALA A 128 -0.93 3.01 5.72
CA ALA A 128 -0.16 2.19 6.67
C ALA A 128 1.17 2.84 7.09
N ALA A 129 1.82 2.25 8.09
CA ALA A 129 3.13 2.67 8.58
C ALA A 129 4.25 2.55 7.55
N ASN A 130 5.33 3.29 7.74
CA ASN A 130 6.53 3.27 6.91
C ASN A 130 6.28 3.66 5.44
N VAL A 131 5.30 4.50 5.18
CA VAL A 131 5.04 5.02 3.85
C VAL A 131 5.82 6.31 3.64
N TYR A 132 6.46 6.43 2.48
CA TYR A 132 7.15 7.64 2.04
C TYR A 132 6.37 8.28 0.89
N LEU A 133 6.00 9.54 1.06
CA LEU A 133 5.25 10.33 0.08
C LEU A 133 5.97 11.64 -0.17
N HIS A 134 6.34 11.90 -1.42
CA HIS A 134 6.90 13.17 -1.85
C HIS A 134 6.09 13.72 -3.03
N GLY A 135 5.19 14.65 -2.72
CA GLY A 135 4.15 15.15 -3.63
C GLY A 135 4.64 15.98 -4.83
N PRO A 136 3.71 16.39 -5.68
CA PRO A 136 2.25 16.40 -5.44
C PRO A 136 1.61 15.02 -5.61
N ILE A 137 0.76 14.63 -4.66
CA ILE A 137 0.06 13.34 -4.68
C ILE A 137 -1.42 13.56 -4.33
N GLU A 138 -2.30 13.10 -5.20
CA GLU A 138 -3.75 13.10 -4.97
C GLU A 138 -4.24 11.67 -4.80
N VAL A 139 -4.79 11.38 -3.62
CA VAL A 139 -5.31 10.06 -3.26
C VAL A 139 -6.82 10.11 -3.23
N GLY A 140 -7.47 9.36 -4.10
CA GLY A 140 -8.93 9.27 -4.21
C GLY A 140 -9.59 8.64 -2.99
N GLU A 141 -10.91 8.64 -2.98
CA GLU A 141 -11.72 8.09 -1.90
C GLU A 141 -11.55 6.57 -1.77
N ASN A 142 -11.66 6.04 -0.55
CA ASN A 142 -11.55 4.59 -0.25
C ASN A 142 -10.22 3.94 -0.66
N VAL A 143 -9.16 4.70 -0.88
CA VAL A 143 -7.86 4.14 -1.27
C VAL A 143 -7.13 3.56 -0.05
N SER A 144 -6.46 2.42 -0.25
CA SER A 144 -5.51 1.92 0.74
C SER A 144 -4.08 1.86 0.18
N ILE A 145 -3.14 2.43 0.95
CA ILE A 145 -1.69 2.36 0.69
C ILE A 145 -1.07 1.55 1.84
N ASN A 146 -0.56 0.39 1.51
CA ASN A 146 0.02 -0.51 2.51
C ASN A 146 1.46 -0.12 2.86
N GLN A 147 2.01 -0.79 3.88
CA GLN A 147 3.29 -0.45 4.48
C GLN A 147 4.45 -0.50 3.49
N HIS A 148 5.48 0.31 3.77
CA HIS A 148 6.71 0.40 3.00
C HIS A 148 6.54 0.84 1.54
N CYS A 149 5.42 1.46 1.19
CA CYS A 149 5.26 2.08 -0.12
C CYS A 149 6.09 3.35 -0.22
N HIS A 150 6.67 3.58 -1.40
CA HIS A 150 7.44 4.77 -1.74
C HIS A 150 6.81 5.43 -2.97
N MET A 151 6.37 6.67 -2.84
CA MET A 151 5.71 7.41 -3.91
C MET A 151 6.33 8.79 -4.04
N GLU A 152 6.81 9.13 -5.24
CA GLU A 152 7.52 10.38 -5.46
C GLU A 152 7.17 11.01 -6.80
N GLY A 153 6.84 12.31 -6.78
CA GLY A 153 6.48 13.12 -7.94
C GLY A 153 4.96 13.27 -8.15
N PRO A 154 4.53 13.76 -9.32
CA PRO A 154 3.12 13.97 -9.61
C PRO A 154 2.35 12.66 -9.76
N ILE A 155 1.56 12.28 -8.75
CA ILE A 155 0.82 11.02 -8.73
C ILE A 155 -0.67 11.30 -8.47
N ARG A 156 -1.54 10.65 -9.25
CA ARG A 156 -2.98 10.61 -9.01
C ARG A 156 -3.45 9.17 -8.89
N ILE A 157 -4.21 8.89 -7.83
CA ILE A 157 -4.75 7.57 -7.53
C ILE A 157 -6.27 7.69 -7.47
N GLY A 158 -6.97 6.98 -8.35
CA GLY A 158 -8.42 6.91 -8.39
C GLY A 158 -9.03 6.20 -7.19
N ALA A 159 -10.32 6.45 -6.97
CA ALA A 159 -11.07 5.88 -5.86
C ALA A 159 -11.05 4.35 -5.83
N ASP A 160 -11.31 3.75 -4.67
CA ASP A 160 -11.41 2.29 -4.45
C ASP A 160 -10.14 1.49 -4.78
N THR A 161 -9.01 2.16 -5.02
CA THR A 161 -7.75 1.52 -5.39
C THR A 161 -7.03 0.93 -4.17
N ARG A 162 -6.43 -0.23 -4.35
CA ARG A 162 -5.65 -0.95 -3.33
C ARG A 162 -4.20 -1.09 -3.77
N ILE A 163 -3.27 -0.54 -2.98
CA ILE A 163 -1.83 -0.61 -3.24
C ILE A 163 -1.17 -1.54 -2.23
N GLY A 164 -0.59 -2.62 -2.74
CA GLY A 164 0.11 -3.64 -1.96
C GLY A 164 1.39 -3.10 -1.32
N PRO A 165 1.90 -3.76 -0.26
CA PRO A 165 3.08 -3.31 0.46
C PRO A 165 4.33 -3.28 -0.41
N SER A 166 5.27 -2.41 -0.04
CA SER A 166 6.59 -2.27 -0.70
C SER A 166 6.50 -1.88 -2.19
N THR A 167 5.38 -1.30 -2.62
CA THR A 167 5.22 -0.79 -3.97
C THR A 167 5.89 0.58 -4.10
N SER A 168 6.65 0.79 -5.17
CA SER A 168 7.36 2.02 -5.48
C SER A 168 6.82 2.68 -6.74
N ILE A 169 6.49 3.97 -6.66
CA ILE A 169 6.01 4.77 -7.78
C ILE A 169 6.94 5.98 -7.92
N PHE A 170 7.70 6.02 -9.00
CA PHE A 170 8.59 7.13 -9.31
C PHE A 170 8.02 7.89 -10.52
N ALA A 171 7.32 8.98 -10.23
CA ALA A 171 6.66 9.82 -11.23
C ALA A 171 7.59 10.96 -11.67
N PHE A 172 8.85 10.64 -11.87
CA PHE A 172 9.89 11.48 -12.45
C PHE A 172 11.01 10.61 -13.01
N ASN A 173 11.84 11.18 -13.89
CA ASN A 173 13.02 10.51 -14.41
C ASN A 173 14.17 11.50 -14.58
N HIS A 174 15.40 11.10 -14.31
CA HIS A 174 16.57 11.87 -14.70
C HIS A 174 16.76 11.82 -16.20
N ASN A 175 17.07 12.96 -16.81
CA ASN A 175 17.47 12.96 -18.21
C ASN A 175 18.88 12.36 -18.32
N PHE A 176 19.10 11.54 -19.34
CA PHE A 176 20.36 10.84 -19.61
C PHE A 176 20.69 10.82 -21.12
N ASP A 177 20.03 11.67 -21.90
CA ASP A 177 20.18 11.68 -23.37
C ASP A 177 21.56 12.22 -23.81
N ASP A 178 22.19 13.05 -23.00
CA ASP A 178 23.52 13.61 -23.25
C ASP A 178 24.57 12.82 -22.50
N SER A 179 25.41 12.07 -23.25
CA SER A 179 26.50 11.25 -22.67
C SER A 179 27.67 12.07 -22.12
N GLU A 180 27.85 13.32 -22.60
CA GLU A 180 28.95 14.19 -22.20
C GLU A 180 28.65 14.97 -20.91
N THR A 181 27.36 15.21 -20.62
CA THR A 181 26.94 15.93 -19.44
C THR A 181 26.62 14.96 -18.29
N PRO A 182 27.25 15.08 -17.11
CA PRO A 182 26.91 14.28 -15.96
C PRO A 182 25.39 14.29 -15.67
N ILE A 183 24.78 13.13 -15.40
CA ILE A 183 23.33 12.96 -15.20
C ILE A 183 22.79 13.97 -14.17
N ARG A 184 23.53 14.22 -13.07
CA ARG A 184 23.12 15.16 -12.01
C ARG A 184 22.97 16.62 -12.50
N LEU A 185 23.53 16.96 -13.64
CA LEU A 185 23.46 18.31 -14.24
C LEU A 185 22.40 18.38 -15.36
N GLN A 186 21.85 17.25 -15.78
CA GLN A 186 20.77 17.20 -16.74
C GLN A 186 19.41 17.44 -16.06
N LYS A 187 18.44 17.93 -16.81
CA LYS A 187 17.09 18.24 -16.31
C LYS A 187 16.36 16.98 -15.89
N VAL A 188 15.50 17.09 -14.90
CA VAL A 188 14.58 16.03 -14.50
C VAL A 188 13.28 16.16 -15.32
N LYS A 189 12.80 15.06 -15.88
CA LYS A 189 11.46 14.94 -16.48
C LYS A 189 10.47 14.54 -15.39
N LYS A 190 9.24 15.08 -15.46
CA LYS A 190 8.15 14.76 -14.54
C LYS A 190 6.84 14.67 -15.35
N GLU A 191 6.58 13.54 -15.98
CA GLU A 191 5.36 13.29 -16.75
C GLU A 191 4.18 12.92 -15.82
N GLY A 192 4.52 12.30 -14.72
CA GLY A 192 3.58 11.88 -13.68
C GLY A 192 3.01 10.48 -13.91
N VAL A 193 2.43 9.91 -12.85
CA VAL A 193 1.75 8.62 -12.87
C VAL A 193 0.26 8.79 -12.56
N ARG A 194 -0.59 8.13 -13.33
CA ARG A 194 -2.05 8.11 -13.13
C ARG A 194 -2.52 6.68 -12.93
N ILE A 195 -3.24 6.44 -11.85
CA ILE A 195 -3.86 5.16 -11.54
C ILE A 195 -5.37 5.40 -11.49
N GLY A 196 -6.13 4.67 -12.29
CA GLY A 196 -7.58 4.76 -12.36
C GLY A 196 -8.27 4.27 -11.09
N GLU A 197 -9.60 4.30 -11.11
CA GLU A 197 -10.43 3.81 -10.01
C GLU A 197 -10.45 2.28 -9.95
N ASN A 198 -10.68 1.73 -8.75
CA ASN A 198 -10.85 0.30 -8.49
C ASN A 198 -9.71 -0.57 -9.06
N VAL A 199 -8.48 -0.06 -8.98
CA VAL A 199 -7.26 -0.76 -9.39
C VAL A 199 -6.69 -1.56 -8.22
N TRP A 200 -6.19 -2.74 -8.49
CA TRP A 200 -5.41 -3.50 -7.51
C TRP A 200 -3.95 -3.61 -7.95
N ILE A 201 -3.07 -2.98 -7.20
CA ILE A 201 -1.61 -3.11 -7.34
C ILE A 201 -1.13 -4.13 -6.31
N GLY A 202 -0.46 -5.18 -6.76
CA GLY A 202 0.16 -6.19 -5.90
C GLY A 202 1.32 -5.63 -5.06
N ALA A 203 1.90 -6.48 -4.22
CA ALA A 203 3.08 -6.11 -3.44
C ALA A 203 4.35 -6.05 -4.31
N ASN A 204 5.35 -5.23 -3.90
CA ASN A 204 6.64 -5.10 -4.57
C ASN A 204 6.53 -4.72 -6.07
N VAL A 205 5.54 -3.93 -6.44
CA VAL A 205 5.40 -3.41 -7.80
C VAL A 205 6.21 -2.14 -7.95
N SER A 206 6.88 -1.98 -9.10
CA SER A 206 7.55 -0.73 -9.46
C SER A 206 6.83 -0.11 -10.66
N ILE A 207 6.51 1.20 -10.57
CA ILE A 207 5.85 1.96 -11.62
C ILE A 207 6.73 3.14 -11.98
N VAL A 208 7.06 3.27 -13.27
CA VAL A 208 7.93 4.35 -13.75
C VAL A 208 7.11 5.56 -14.22
N ASP A 209 7.80 6.69 -14.40
CA ASP A 209 7.24 7.95 -14.87
C ASP A 209 6.47 7.81 -16.19
N GLY A 210 5.44 8.62 -16.39
CA GLY A 210 4.62 8.68 -17.60
C GLY A 210 3.56 7.58 -17.70
N VAL A 211 3.51 6.62 -16.78
CA VAL A 211 2.58 5.49 -16.85
C VAL A 211 1.16 5.89 -16.42
N THR A 212 0.18 5.42 -17.21
CA THR A 212 -1.24 5.43 -16.86
C THR A 212 -1.74 3.99 -16.72
N ILE A 213 -2.34 3.67 -15.57
CA ILE A 213 -3.02 2.39 -15.31
C ILE A 213 -4.52 2.64 -15.35
N GLY A 214 -5.19 2.00 -16.30
CA GLY A 214 -6.63 2.14 -16.52
C GLY A 214 -7.48 1.62 -15.37
N ALA A 215 -8.71 2.10 -15.29
CA ALA A 215 -9.66 1.73 -14.25
C ALA A 215 -9.94 0.22 -14.23
N HIS A 216 -10.23 -0.29 -13.05
CA HIS A 216 -10.57 -1.70 -12.82
C HIS A 216 -9.47 -2.71 -13.16
N SER A 217 -8.23 -2.26 -13.40
CA SER A 217 -7.11 -3.13 -13.78
C SER A 217 -6.44 -3.76 -12.56
N VAL A 218 -5.64 -4.79 -12.80
CA VAL A 218 -4.87 -5.51 -11.79
C VAL A 218 -3.43 -5.62 -12.21
N VAL A 219 -2.50 -5.28 -11.31
CA VAL A 219 -1.07 -5.49 -11.49
C VAL A 219 -0.60 -6.54 -10.49
N GLY A 220 -0.07 -7.64 -11.01
CA GLY A 220 0.43 -8.75 -10.20
C GLY A 220 1.64 -8.38 -9.34
N ILE A 221 1.87 -9.15 -8.29
CA ILE A 221 3.02 -8.99 -7.38
C ILE A 221 4.36 -8.98 -8.13
N ALA A 222 5.35 -8.22 -7.64
CA ALA A 222 6.71 -8.13 -8.16
C ALA A 222 6.81 -7.73 -9.65
N SER A 223 5.85 -6.95 -10.14
CA SER A 223 5.83 -6.45 -11.51
C SER A 223 6.58 -5.13 -11.67
N VAL A 224 7.13 -4.90 -12.87
CA VAL A 224 7.71 -3.62 -13.26
C VAL A 224 6.89 -3.03 -14.42
N VAL A 225 6.11 -1.99 -14.11
CA VAL A 225 5.19 -1.35 -15.07
C VAL A 225 5.92 -0.22 -15.79
N THR A 226 6.21 -0.45 -17.05
CA THR A 226 6.95 0.49 -17.92
C THR A 226 6.11 1.02 -19.09
N LYS A 227 4.84 0.61 -19.18
CA LYS A 227 3.90 1.01 -20.24
C LYS A 227 2.51 1.18 -19.67
N ASN A 228 1.67 1.94 -20.36
CA ASN A 228 0.27 2.11 -20.01
C ASN A 228 -0.48 0.77 -20.00
N ILE A 229 -1.35 0.63 -19.02
CA ILE A 229 -2.25 -0.54 -18.86
C ILE A 229 -3.67 -0.05 -19.16
N PRO A 230 -4.36 -0.62 -20.17
CA PRO A 230 -5.76 -0.32 -20.44
C PRO A 230 -6.71 -0.74 -19.30
N ASP A 231 -7.94 -0.21 -19.34
CA ASP A 231 -8.99 -0.56 -18.38
C ASP A 231 -9.30 -2.07 -18.39
N ASN A 232 -9.65 -2.60 -17.22
CA ASN A 232 -10.10 -3.98 -17.01
C ASN A 232 -9.06 -5.06 -17.34
N GLU A 233 -7.80 -4.71 -17.50
CA GLU A 233 -6.75 -5.69 -17.83
C GLU A 233 -6.01 -6.18 -16.58
N VAL A 234 -5.49 -7.41 -16.67
CA VAL A 234 -4.64 -8.05 -15.66
C VAL A 234 -3.24 -8.19 -16.24
N TRP A 235 -2.26 -7.55 -15.58
CA TRP A 235 -0.88 -7.52 -16.02
C TRP A 235 0.05 -8.04 -14.93
N ALA A 236 1.15 -8.70 -15.31
CA ALA A 236 2.18 -9.14 -14.37
C ALA A 236 3.54 -9.30 -15.02
N GLY A 237 4.59 -9.38 -14.19
CA GLY A 237 5.95 -9.71 -14.59
C GLY A 237 6.90 -8.52 -14.69
N ASN A 238 8.16 -8.79 -15.03
CA ASN A 238 9.22 -7.81 -15.25
C ASN A 238 9.91 -8.08 -16.60
N PRO A 239 9.72 -7.24 -17.62
CA PRO A 239 8.75 -6.14 -17.68
C PRO A 239 7.30 -6.64 -17.66
N CYS A 240 6.40 -5.80 -17.14
CA CYS A 240 4.98 -6.13 -16.98
C CYS A 240 4.31 -6.33 -18.35
N LYS A 241 3.53 -7.41 -18.48
CA LYS A 241 2.78 -7.77 -19.70
C LYS A 241 1.36 -8.20 -19.35
N LYS A 242 0.44 -8.02 -20.31
CA LYS A 242 -0.93 -8.52 -20.19
C LYS A 242 -0.93 -10.05 -20.02
N ILE A 243 -1.65 -10.53 -19.00
CA ILE A 243 -1.86 -11.94 -18.73
C ILE A 243 -3.33 -12.33 -18.70
N GLY A 244 -4.25 -11.35 -18.72
CA GLY A 244 -5.69 -11.61 -18.71
C GLY A 244 -6.52 -10.33 -18.67
N GLU A 245 -7.82 -10.51 -18.40
CA GLU A 245 -8.81 -9.44 -18.27
C GLU A 245 -9.73 -9.69 -17.07
N ARG A 246 -10.18 -8.61 -16.42
CA ARG A 246 -11.28 -8.68 -15.45
C ARG A 246 -12.61 -8.79 -16.19
N LYS A 247 -13.25 -9.92 -16.05
CA LYS A 247 -14.59 -10.14 -16.63
C LYS A 247 -15.64 -9.41 -15.79
N ARG A 248 -16.48 -8.60 -16.43
CA ARG A 248 -17.72 -8.14 -15.80
C ARG A 248 -18.61 -9.37 -15.56
N GLN A 249 -18.95 -9.65 -14.30
CA GLN A 249 -20.00 -10.65 -14.03
C GLN A 249 -21.32 -10.05 -14.56
N LYS A 250 -21.98 -10.76 -15.46
CA LYS A 250 -23.38 -10.44 -15.79
C LYS A 250 -24.19 -10.69 -14.52
N LYS A 251 -24.79 -9.62 -14.01
CA LYS A 251 -25.81 -9.72 -12.96
C LYS A 251 -27.05 -10.37 -13.51
#